data_647fd33b0d2f329b2a553546c638c229
#
_entry.id   647fd33b0d2f329b2a553546c638c229
#
_cell.length_a   1.000
_cell.length_b   1.000
_cell.length_c   1.000
_cell.angle_alpha   90.00
_cell.angle_beta   90.00
_cell.angle_gamma   90.00
#
_symmetry.space_group_name_H-M   'P 1'
#
loop_
_entity.id
_entity.type
_entity.pdbx_description
1 polymer ?
#
loop_
_entity_poly.entity_id
_entity_poly.type
_entity_poly.pdbx_seq_one_letter_code
_entity_poly.pdbx_strand_id
1 'polypeptide(L)'
;MLSLSSLRTSLCRAATSSSRSGAPKTASTTFPRSFSSSSSSAGASLNKRLHDVDPDLCRLIEQEKARQRSSLVLIASENFTSRAVLDALGSVLSNKYSEGYPGARYYGGNENIDQVELLCQKRALETFHLNEEEWGVNVQSLSGSPANFQVSKIQFLLLSYC
;
A
#
# COMPACT_ATOMS: atom_id res chain seq x y z
N MET A 1 14.43 -10.23 13.11
CA MET A 1 14.73 -10.66 11.73
C MET A 1 15.07 -12.15 11.78
N LEU A 2 14.31 -12.98 11.11
CA LEU A 2 14.49 -14.45 11.11
C LEU A 2 14.89 -14.87 9.69
N SER A 3 15.91 -15.70 9.56
CA SER A 3 16.38 -16.25 8.30
C SER A 3 15.36 -17.20 7.69
N LEU A 4 15.10 -17.07 6.39
CA LEU A 4 14.14 -17.88 5.62
C LEU A 4 14.56 -19.35 5.40
N SER A 5 15.79 -19.70 5.72
CA SER A 5 16.33 -21.05 5.44
C SER A 5 15.69 -22.17 6.26
N SER A 6 15.11 -21.87 7.43
CA SER A 6 14.49 -22.88 8.32
C SER A 6 13.01 -23.12 8.09
N LEU A 7 12.34 -22.32 7.26
CA LEU A 7 10.88 -22.41 7.02
C LEU A 7 10.48 -23.09 5.71
N ARG A 8 11.43 -23.45 4.84
CA ARG A 8 11.13 -24.07 3.54
C ARG A 8 10.79 -25.57 3.58
N THR A 9 10.98 -26.27 4.68
CA THR A 9 10.85 -27.74 4.70
C THR A 9 9.48 -28.29 5.11
N SER A 10 8.52 -27.46 5.50
CA SER A 10 7.26 -27.98 6.05
C SER A 10 5.96 -27.65 5.29
N LEU A 11 6.00 -26.92 4.18
CA LEU A 11 4.76 -26.47 3.51
C LEU A 11 4.60 -26.88 2.04
N CYS A 12 5.33 -27.90 1.58
CA CYS A 12 5.22 -28.37 0.18
C CYS A 12 4.68 -29.78 0.10
N ARG A 13 3.43 -30.01 0.52
CA ARG A 13 2.65 -31.19 0.09
C ARG A 13 1.15 -30.92 0.26
N ALA A 14 0.51 -30.44 -0.78
CA ALA A 14 -0.86 -30.79 -1.20
C ALA A 14 -1.33 -29.79 -2.27
N ALA A 15 -1.29 -30.20 -3.50
CA ALA A 15 -2.32 -29.97 -4.52
C ALA A 15 -1.81 -30.46 -5.88
N THR A 16 -2.09 -31.72 -6.16
CA THR A 16 -2.07 -32.25 -7.54
C THR A 16 -3.51 -32.44 -8.01
N SER A 17 -3.69 -32.07 -9.28
CA SER A 17 -4.72 -32.55 -10.22
C SER A 17 -6.13 -31.94 -10.13
N SER A 18 -6.49 -31.13 -11.12
CA SER A 18 -7.57 -31.52 -12.05
C SER A 18 -7.55 -30.60 -13.29
N SER A 19 -7.18 -31.19 -14.41
CA SER A 19 -7.37 -30.65 -15.76
C SER A 19 -8.84 -30.72 -16.15
N ARG A 20 -9.45 -29.60 -16.57
CA ARG A 20 -10.58 -29.62 -17.51
C ARG A 20 -10.47 -28.46 -18.50
N SER A 21 -10.19 -28.86 -19.73
CA SER A 21 -10.30 -28.09 -20.96
C SER A 21 -11.77 -27.73 -21.23
N GLY A 22 -12.02 -26.44 -21.49
CA GLY A 22 -13.31 -25.98 -21.98
C GLY A 22 -13.22 -24.49 -22.29
N ALA A 23 -12.85 -24.15 -23.54
CA ALA A 23 -12.88 -22.79 -24.01
C ALA A 23 -14.32 -22.32 -24.23
N PRO A 24 -14.78 -21.20 -23.66
CA PRO A 24 -16.05 -20.63 -24.04
C PRO A 24 -15.85 -19.73 -25.29
N LYS A 25 -16.73 -19.94 -26.24
CA LYS A 25 -16.88 -19.17 -27.49
C LYS A 25 -17.15 -17.69 -27.17
N THR A 26 -16.34 -16.81 -27.73
CA THR A 26 -16.52 -15.37 -27.67
C THR A 26 -17.76 -14.96 -28.44
N ALA A 27 -18.81 -14.55 -27.76
CA ALA A 27 -19.90 -13.78 -28.33
C ALA A 27 -19.51 -12.30 -28.31
N SER A 28 -19.23 -11.74 -29.49
CA SER A 28 -19.00 -10.33 -29.70
C SER A 28 -20.32 -9.57 -29.55
N THR A 29 -20.56 -9.03 -28.36
CA THR A 29 -21.67 -8.09 -28.15
C THR A 29 -21.12 -6.68 -28.33
N THR A 30 -21.30 -6.12 -29.51
CA THR A 30 -21.08 -4.70 -29.79
C THR A 30 -22.12 -3.87 -29.07
N PHE A 31 -21.76 -3.28 -27.94
CA PHE A 31 -22.58 -2.22 -27.30
C PHE A 31 -22.32 -0.88 -28.01
N PRO A 32 -23.38 -0.17 -28.45
CA PRO A 32 -23.21 1.18 -28.96
C PRO A 32 -22.88 2.12 -27.78
N ARG A 33 -21.63 2.55 -27.70
CA ARG A 33 -21.20 3.59 -26.76
C ARG A 33 -21.51 4.97 -27.35
N SER A 34 -22.73 5.45 -27.19
CA SER A 34 -23.00 6.88 -27.23
C SER A 34 -22.81 7.46 -25.82
N PHE A 35 -21.59 7.84 -25.49
CA PHE A 35 -21.33 8.67 -24.33
C PHE A 35 -21.65 10.12 -24.72
N SER A 36 -22.85 10.60 -24.40
CA SER A 36 -23.09 12.02 -24.41
C SER A 36 -22.30 12.64 -23.25
N SER A 37 -21.36 13.50 -23.58
CA SER A 37 -20.61 14.29 -22.60
C SER A 37 -21.51 15.38 -22.01
N SER A 38 -22.43 14.99 -21.13
CA SER A 38 -22.93 15.90 -20.14
C SER A 38 -21.83 16.05 -19.11
N SER A 39 -21.10 17.16 -19.16
CA SER A 39 -20.17 17.57 -18.10
C SER A 39 -20.99 17.75 -16.82
N SER A 40 -21.12 16.68 -16.06
CA SER A 40 -21.88 16.69 -14.81
C SER A 40 -21.15 17.65 -13.86
N SER A 41 -21.90 18.53 -13.21
CA SER A 41 -21.43 19.46 -12.15
C SER A 41 -20.63 18.75 -11.04
N ALA A 42 -20.82 17.46 -10.86
CA ALA A 42 -20.06 16.61 -9.95
C ALA A 42 -18.55 16.49 -10.31
N GLY A 43 -18.22 16.36 -11.61
CA GLY A 43 -16.81 16.28 -12.04
C GLY A 43 -16.04 17.59 -11.83
N ALA A 44 -16.71 18.72 -11.95
CA ALA A 44 -16.12 20.03 -11.66
C ALA A 44 -15.84 20.21 -10.16
N SER A 45 -16.63 19.60 -9.28
CA SER A 45 -16.45 19.64 -7.82
C SER A 45 -15.24 18.84 -7.36
N LEU A 46 -14.98 17.67 -7.96
CA LEU A 46 -13.87 16.77 -7.57
C LEU A 46 -12.48 17.36 -7.87
N ASN A 47 -12.39 18.32 -8.80
CA ASN A 47 -11.12 18.94 -9.19
C ASN A 47 -10.82 20.24 -8.46
N LYS A 48 -11.71 20.69 -7.57
CA LYS A 48 -11.47 21.90 -6.76
C LYS A 48 -10.35 21.66 -5.76
N ARG A 49 -9.56 22.71 -5.52
CA ARG A 49 -8.51 22.69 -4.48
C ARG A 49 -9.13 22.80 -3.10
N LEU A 50 -8.39 22.37 -2.08
CA LEU A 50 -8.83 22.47 -0.68
C LEU A 50 -9.29 23.90 -0.31
N HIS A 51 -8.54 24.90 -0.72
CA HIS A 51 -8.89 26.30 -0.48
C HIS A 51 -10.29 26.69 -1.00
N ASP A 52 -10.74 26.09 -2.10
CA ASP A 52 -12.04 26.40 -2.74
C ASP A 52 -13.19 25.60 -2.15
N VAL A 53 -12.88 24.48 -1.48
CA VAL A 53 -13.88 23.56 -0.89
C VAL A 53 -14.00 23.81 0.61
N ASP A 54 -12.89 23.97 1.30
CA ASP A 54 -12.81 24.14 2.75
C ASP A 54 -11.74 25.19 3.10
N PRO A 55 -12.07 26.48 3.00
CA PRO A 55 -11.13 27.55 3.32
C PRO A 55 -10.73 27.58 4.80
N ASP A 56 -11.59 27.08 5.71
CA ASP A 56 -11.27 27.06 7.13
C ASP A 56 -10.19 26.02 7.44
N LEU A 57 -10.30 24.82 6.91
CA LEU A 57 -9.25 23.82 7.04
C LEU A 57 -7.95 24.27 6.36
N CYS A 58 -8.05 24.89 5.19
CA CYS A 58 -6.89 25.45 4.50
C CYS A 58 -6.16 26.49 5.36
N ARG A 59 -6.90 27.39 6.00
CA ARG A 59 -6.35 28.39 6.93
C ARG A 59 -5.65 27.74 8.13
N LEU A 60 -6.22 26.71 8.71
CA LEU A 60 -5.60 25.98 9.84
C LEU A 60 -4.29 25.31 9.43
N ILE A 61 -4.23 24.73 8.23
CA ILE A 61 -2.99 24.14 7.69
C ILE A 61 -1.92 25.23 7.51
N GLU A 62 -2.27 26.39 6.98
CA GLU A 62 -1.31 27.50 6.82
C GLU A 62 -0.82 28.04 8.18
N GLN A 63 -1.69 28.11 9.18
CA GLN A 63 -1.31 28.45 10.55
C GLN A 63 -0.34 27.44 11.15
N GLU A 64 -0.58 26.15 10.95
CA GLU A 64 0.32 25.07 11.41
C GLU A 64 1.69 25.14 10.71
N LYS A 65 1.72 25.42 9.41
CA LYS A 65 2.99 25.66 8.70
C LYS A 65 3.77 26.83 9.29
N ALA A 66 3.07 27.91 9.63
CA ALA A 66 3.70 29.08 10.26
C ALA A 66 4.24 28.70 11.66
N ARG A 67 3.48 27.94 12.44
CA ARG A 67 3.90 27.44 13.74
C ARG A 67 5.18 26.60 13.63
N GLN A 68 5.21 25.64 12.73
CA GLN A 68 6.37 24.77 12.56
C GLN A 68 7.64 25.54 12.14
N ARG A 69 7.49 26.63 11.38
CA ARG A 69 8.64 27.47 11.00
C ARG A 69 9.17 28.33 12.13
N SER A 70 8.28 28.79 13.03
CA SER A 70 8.63 29.71 14.10
C SER A 70 8.97 29.05 15.42
N SER A 71 8.70 27.77 15.56
CA SER A 71 8.86 27.03 16.81
C SER A 71 10.06 26.10 16.78
N LEU A 72 10.73 25.98 17.92
CA LEU A 72 11.71 24.94 18.19
C LEU A 72 10.97 23.70 18.71
N VAL A 73 10.97 22.61 17.92
CA VAL A 73 10.32 21.36 18.31
C VAL A 73 11.31 20.47 19.00
N LEU A 74 11.06 20.14 20.28
CA LEU A 74 11.89 19.26 21.09
C LEU A 74 11.30 17.84 21.25
N ILE A 75 10.33 17.48 20.42
CA ILE A 75 9.73 16.16 20.41
C ILE A 75 10.54 15.28 19.44
N ALA A 76 11.29 14.33 19.97
CA ALA A 76 12.23 13.50 19.20
C ALA A 76 11.57 12.63 18.11
N SER A 77 10.27 12.36 18.22
CA SER A 77 9.49 11.57 17.25
C SER A 77 8.96 12.39 16.06
N GLU A 78 9.06 13.71 16.10
CA GLU A 78 8.64 14.56 14.99
C GLU A 78 9.73 14.68 13.93
N ASN A 79 9.32 14.65 12.65
CA ASN A 79 10.20 14.84 11.52
C ASN A 79 9.50 15.61 10.40
N PHE A 80 10.26 16.41 9.64
CA PHE A 80 9.74 17.15 8.50
C PHE A 80 9.66 16.23 7.27
N THR A 81 8.43 15.99 6.81
CA THR A 81 8.17 15.16 5.64
C THR A 81 8.59 15.85 4.36
N SER A 82 9.29 15.16 3.47
CA SER A 82 9.67 15.69 2.18
C SER A 82 8.46 15.89 1.25
N ARG A 83 8.57 16.82 0.30
CA ARG A 83 7.54 17.04 -0.70
C ARG A 83 7.22 15.79 -1.50
N ALA A 84 8.23 14.98 -1.84
CA ALA A 84 8.06 13.74 -2.59
C ALA A 84 7.17 12.72 -1.84
N VAL A 85 7.31 12.62 -0.52
CA VAL A 85 6.45 11.77 0.30
C VAL A 85 5.01 12.28 0.30
N LEU A 86 4.82 13.60 0.43
CA LEU A 86 3.48 14.21 0.38
C LEU A 86 2.81 14.00 -0.99
N ASP A 87 3.56 14.11 -2.09
CA ASP A 87 3.04 13.86 -3.43
C ASP A 87 2.63 12.39 -3.63
N ALA A 88 3.37 11.44 -3.05
CA ALA A 88 2.99 10.02 -3.07
C ALA A 88 1.72 9.75 -2.24
N LEU A 89 1.64 10.31 -1.03
CA LEU A 89 0.47 10.16 -0.14
C LEU A 89 -0.79 10.79 -0.72
N GLY A 90 -0.68 11.94 -1.39
CA GLY A 90 -1.79 12.63 -2.06
C GLY A 90 -2.07 12.15 -3.48
N SER A 91 -1.53 11.01 -3.89
CA SER A 91 -1.70 10.48 -5.24
C SER A 91 -2.96 9.62 -5.37
N VAL A 92 -3.25 9.21 -6.61
CA VAL A 92 -4.35 8.29 -6.94
C VAL A 92 -4.22 6.89 -6.31
N LEU A 93 -3.06 6.56 -5.76
CA LEU A 93 -2.85 5.33 -4.99
C LEU A 93 -3.80 5.25 -3.78
N SER A 94 -4.21 6.40 -3.24
CA SER A 94 -5.19 6.49 -2.15
C SER A 94 -6.58 5.95 -2.51
N ASN A 95 -6.90 5.83 -3.79
CA ASN A 95 -8.19 5.31 -4.27
C ASN A 95 -8.23 3.78 -4.33
N LYS A 96 -7.08 3.11 -4.19
CA LYS A 96 -6.98 1.67 -4.47
C LYS A 96 -7.09 0.83 -3.21
N TYR A 97 -7.93 -0.18 -3.30
CA TYR A 97 -8.04 -1.25 -2.32
C TYR A 97 -7.14 -2.42 -2.73
N SER A 98 -6.17 -2.84 -1.82
CA SER A 98 -5.10 -3.77 -2.15
C SER A 98 -4.86 -4.83 -1.08
N GLU A 99 -5.93 -5.38 -0.51
CA GLU A 99 -5.84 -6.49 0.44
C GLU A 99 -5.16 -7.71 -0.17
N GLY A 100 -4.38 -8.39 0.62
CA GLY A 100 -3.57 -9.53 0.22
C GLY A 100 -2.11 -9.15 -0.02
N TYR A 101 -1.40 -9.97 -0.77
CA TYR A 101 0.02 -9.78 -1.09
C TYR A 101 0.24 -9.59 -2.59
N PRO A 102 1.38 -9.07 -3.03
CA PRO A 102 1.72 -9.00 -4.45
C PRO A 102 1.53 -10.34 -5.14
N GLY A 103 0.79 -10.34 -6.25
CA GLY A 103 0.42 -11.56 -6.99
C GLY A 103 -0.68 -12.42 -6.35
N ALA A 104 -1.15 -12.09 -5.15
CA ALA A 104 -2.17 -12.82 -4.41
C ALA A 104 -3.18 -11.87 -3.75
N ARG A 105 -3.73 -10.96 -4.53
CA ARG A 105 -4.72 -9.97 -4.08
C ARG A 105 -6.14 -10.55 -4.11
N TYR A 106 -6.98 -10.05 -3.21
CA TYR A 106 -8.41 -10.40 -3.23
C TYR A 106 -9.17 -9.75 -4.38
N TYR A 107 -8.66 -8.63 -4.93
CA TYR A 107 -9.31 -7.83 -5.96
C TYR A 107 -8.36 -7.56 -7.14
N GLY A 108 -8.92 -7.39 -8.34
CA GLY A 108 -8.18 -7.06 -9.54
C GLY A 108 -7.70 -5.61 -9.60
N GLY A 109 -6.88 -5.28 -10.60
CA GLY A 109 -6.37 -3.93 -10.86
C GLY A 109 -5.25 -3.52 -9.89
N ASN A 110 -4.46 -4.47 -9.41
CA ASN A 110 -3.36 -4.24 -8.46
C ASN A 110 -1.98 -4.34 -9.11
N GLU A 111 -1.88 -4.40 -10.42
CA GLU A 111 -0.62 -4.63 -11.15
C GLU A 111 0.43 -3.56 -10.82
N ASN A 112 0.01 -2.30 -10.72
CA ASN A 112 0.89 -1.20 -10.34
C ASN A 112 1.15 -1.16 -8.83
N ILE A 113 0.15 -1.47 -8.01
CA ILE A 113 0.30 -1.52 -6.55
C ILE A 113 1.26 -2.63 -6.15
N ASP A 114 1.20 -3.77 -6.81
CA ASP A 114 2.14 -4.87 -6.57
C ASP A 114 3.59 -4.44 -6.83
N GLN A 115 3.81 -3.70 -7.93
CA GLN A 115 5.14 -3.16 -8.23
C GLN A 115 5.60 -2.13 -7.20
N VAL A 116 4.71 -1.26 -6.70
CA VAL A 116 5.03 -0.29 -5.65
C VAL A 116 5.43 -1.02 -4.36
N GLU A 117 4.68 -2.06 -3.97
CA GLU A 117 4.99 -2.83 -2.76
C GLU A 117 6.31 -3.60 -2.90
N LEU A 118 6.52 -4.28 -4.02
CA LEU A 118 7.79 -4.98 -4.31
C LEU A 118 8.99 -4.03 -4.34
N LEU A 119 8.83 -2.83 -4.94
CA LEU A 119 9.86 -1.81 -4.93
C LEU A 119 10.18 -1.33 -3.50
N CYS A 120 9.17 -1.18 -2.66
CA CYS A 120 9.35 -0.80 -1.26
C CYS A 120 10.11 -1.89 -0.48
N GLN A 121 9.73 -3.16 -0.67
CA GLN A 121 10.41 -4.31 -0.05
C GLN A 121 11.88 -4.37 -0.47
N LYS A 122 12.16 -4.25 -1.77
CA LYS A 122 13.52 -4.24 -2.31
C LYS A 122 14.36 -3.13 -1.68
N ARG A 123 13.86 -1.89 -1.69
CA ARG A 123 14.56 -0.74 -1.10
C ARG A 123 14.80 -0.89 0.40
N ALA A 124 13.87 -1.50 1.13
CA ALA A 124 14.06 -1.78 2.54
C ALA A 124 15.21 -2.77 2.77
N LEU A 125 15.27 -3.87 2.01
CA LEU A 125 16.35 -4.85 2.10
C LEU A 125 17.70 -4.22 1.71
N GLU A 126 17.75 -3.46 0.63
CA GLU A 126 18.96 -2.73 0.20
C GLU A 126 19.46 -1.76 1.30
N THR A 127 18.56 -1.02 1.93
CA THR A 127 18.88 -0.05 2.99
C THR A 127 19.55 -0.71 4.20
N PHE A 128 19.11 -1.91 4.53
CA PHE A 128 19.69 -2.70 5.63
C PHE A 128 20.80 -3.66 5.19
N HIS A 129 21.22 -3.61 3.92
CA HIS A 129 22.24 -4.47 3.33
C HIS A 129 21.93 -5.97 3.52
N LEU A 130 20.67 -6.36 3.34
CA LEU A 130 20.20 -7.72 3.50
C LEU A 130 20.02 -8.41 2.15
N ASN A 131 20.37 -9.70 2.09
CA ASN A 131 20.18 -10.53 0.92
C ASN A 131 18.72 -10.96 0.81
N GLU A 132 18.06 -10.67 -0.30
CA GLU A 132 16.65 -11.02 -0.56
C GLU A 132 16.40 -12.54 -0.67
N GLU A 133 17.43 -13.36 -0.87
CA GLU A 133 17.29 -14.83 -0.83
C GLU A 133 17.16 -15.37 0.60
N GLU A 134 17.69 -14.65 1.59
CA GLU A 134 17.72 -15.06 3.01
C GLU A 134 16.70 -14.29 3.87
N TRP A 135 16.37 -13.08 3.46
CA TRP A 135 15.58 -12.15 4.24
C TRP A 135 14.31 -11.71 3.51
N GLY A 136 13.22 -11.63 4.26
CA GLY A 136 11.98 -11.01 3.82
C GLY A 136 11.63 -9.79 4.65
N VAL A 137 10.88 -8.87 4.06
CA VAL A 137 10.37 -7.69 4.76
C VAL A 137 8.87 -7.55 4.53
N ASN A 138 8.13 -7.25 5.59
CA ASN A 138 6.73 -6.88 5.50
C ASN A 138 6.62 -5.36 5.60
N VAL A 139 6.14 -4.73 4.53
CA VAL A 139 5.98 -3.27 4.43
C VAL A 139 4.51 -2.83 4.56
N GLN A 140 3.59 -3.75 4.89
CA GLN A 140 2.16 -3.47 4.96
C GLN A 140 1.72 -2.90 6.31
N SER A 141 2.58 -2.84 7.32
CA SER A 141 2.25 -2.27 8.62
C SER A 141 1.92 -0.79 8.51
N LEU A 142 0.74 -0.39 9.01
CA LEU A 142 0.25 0.99 8.91
C LEU A 142 1.01 1.98 9.80
N SER A 143 1.63 1.49 10.88
CA SER A 143 2.40 2.30 11.84
C SER A 143 3.28 1.40 12.71
N GLY A 144 4.08 2.01 13.61
CA GLY A 144 4.95 1.30 14.53
C GLY A 144 4.22 0.33 15.46
N SER A 145 3.05 0.71 16.00
CA SER A 145 2.27 -0.16 16.89
C SER A 145 1.81 -1.46 16.21
N PRO A 146 1.20 -1.45 15.02
CA PRO A 146 0.90 -2.68 14.30
C PRO A 146 2.13 -3.51 13.97
N ALA A 147 3.27 -2.89 13.61
CA ALA A 147 4.51 -3.59 13.35
C ALA A 147 5.01 -4.32 14.61
N ASN A 148 5.04 -3.65 15.75
CA ASN A 148 5.43 -4.24 17.03
C ASN A 148 4.48 -5.38 17.44
N PHE A 149 3.18 -5.21 17.22
CA PHE A 149 2.19 -6.25 17.53
C PHE A 149 2.42 -7.50 16.68
N GLN A 150 2.71 -7.35 15.39
CA GLN A 150 3.01 -8.47 14.50
C GLN A 150 4.24 -9.25 14.97
N VAL A 151 5.34 -8.56 15.31
CA VAL A 151 6.56 -9.19 15.82
C VAL A 151 6.29 -9.93 17.13
N SER A 152 5.61 -9.28 18.09
CA SER A 152 5.27 -9.88 19.39
C SER A 152 4.41 -11.13 19.23
N LYS A 153 3.42 -11.11 18.34
CA LYS A 153 2.54 -12.25 18.09
C LYS A 153 3.29 -13.44 17.50
N ILE A 154 4.23 -13.20 16.58
CA ILE A 154 5.08 -14.25 15.99
C ILE A 154 5.98 -14.87 17.05
N GLN A 155 6.60 -14.06 17.93
CA GLN A 155 7.43 -14.55 19.02
C GLN A 155 6.62 -15.41 20.02
N PHE A 156 5.40 -14.99 20.37
CA PHE A 156 4.52 -15.77 21.24
C PHE A 156 4.14 -17.13 20.62
N LEU A 157 3.84 -17.17 19.33
CA LEU A 157 3.53 -18.42 18.63
C LEU A 157 4.74 -19.37 18.62
N LEU A 158 5.94 -18.85 18.34
CA LEU A 158 7.16 -19.67 18.33
C LEU A 158 7.48 -20.23 19.72
N LEU A 159 7.30 -19.47 20.77
CA LEU A 159 7.53 -19.90 22.15
C LEU A 159 6.47 -20.91 22.66
N SER A 160 5.29 -20.92 22.05
CA SER A 160 4.21 -21.88 22.41
C SER A 160 4.40 -23.26 21.77
N TYR A 161 5.31 -23.39 20.82
CA TYR A 161 5.63 -24.64 20.12
C TYR A 161 6.97 -25.29 20.57
N CYS A 162 7.69 -24.66 21.49
CA CYS A 162 8.88 -25.21 22.17
C CYS A 162 8.53 -25.69 23.56
#